data_53e30f025c3ad2fa0cff5730f5b10817
#
_entry.id   53e30f025c3ad2fa0cff5730f5b10817
#
_cell.length_a   1.000
_cell.length_b   1.000
_cell.length_c   1.000
_cell.angle_alpha   90.00
_cell.angle_beta   90.00
_cell.angle_gamma   90.00
#
_symmetry.space_group_name_H-M   'P 1'
#
loop_
_entity.id
_entity.type
_entity.pdbx_description
1 polymer ?
#
loop_
_entity_poly.entity_id
_entity_poly.type
_entity_poly.pdbx_seq_one_letter_code
_entity_poly.pdbx_strand_id
1 'polypeptide(L)'
;MNPRTLFDKIWDYHLISTQDDGASLIYIDRHLVHEVTSPQAFEGLRLTGRTVNSPQRTLAVADHNVPTTDRAGGIDEEESRIQVEALDKNVKDFGIPYFNMMDKRQGIVHVIGPEQGFTQPVSYTHLRAHETYDH
;
A
#
# COMPACT_ATOMS: atom_id res chain seq x y z
N MET A 1 24.29 -28.68 -0.55
CA MET A 1 23.08 -27.84 -0.39
C MET A 1 22.11 -28.20 -1.49
N ASN A 2 20.85 -28.44 -1.17
CA ASN A 2 19.84 -28.66 -2.20
C ASN A 2 19.59 -27.37 -2.97
N PRO A 3 19.46 -27.42 -4.31
CA PRO A 3 19.09 -26.27 -5.11
C PRO A 3 17.76 -25.67 -4.63
N ARG A 4 17.65 -24.34 -4.60
CA ARG A 4 16.45 -23.63 -4.14
C ARG A 4 16.09 -22.54 -5.15
N THR A 5 14.79 -22.32 -5.36
CA THR A 5 14.30 -21.24 -6.20
C THR A 5 14.52 -19.88 -5.51
N LEU A 6 14.43 -18.80 -6.29
CA LEU A 6 14.45 -17.45 -5.71
C LEU A 6 13.26 -17.24 -4.77
N PHE A 7 12.09 -17.77 -5.14
CA PHE A 7 10.90 -17.74 -4.29
C PHE A 7 11.17 -18.38 -2.91
N ASP A 8 11.72 -19.62 -2.88
CA ASP A 8 12.01 -20.31 -1.62
C ASP A 8 12.97 -19.51 -0.74
N LYS A 9 13.98 -18.88 -1.36
CA LYS A 9 14.95 -18.07 -0.63
C LYS A 9 14.31 -16.82 -0.01
N ILE A 10 13.46 -16.11 -0.76
CA ILE A 10 12.76 -14.93 -0.27
C ILE A 10 11.76 -15.33 0.81
N TRP A 11 10.99 -16.40 0.57
CA TRP A 11 10.00 -16.91 1.50
C TRP A 11 10.62 -17.23 2.87
N ASP A 12 11.65 -18.07 2.89
CA ASP A 12 12.29 -18.48 4.15
C ASP A 12 12.96 -17.34 4.88
N TYR A 13 13.47 -16.36 4.15
CA TYR A 13 14.08 -15.18 4.75
C TYR A 13 13.05 -14.29 5.47
N HIS A 14 11.79 -14.33 5.04
CA HIS A 14 10.70 -13.54 5.61
C HIS A 14 9.77 -14.34 6.53
N LEU A 15 9.87 -15.66 6.54
CA LEU A 15 9.05 -16.51 7.37
C LEU A 15 9.41 -16.34 8.86
N ILE A 16 8.44 -15.93 9.67
CA ILE A 16 8.60 -15.79 11.13
C ILE A 16 8.18 -17.09 11.82
N SER A 17 7.00 -17.61 11.48
CA SER A 17 6.48 -18.85 12.04
C SER A 17 5.39 -19.45 11.16
N THR A 18 5.20 -20.76 11.27
CA THR A 18 4.06 -21.47 10.69
C THR A 18 3.18 -22.00 11.79
N GLN A 19 1.87 -21.79 11.69
CA GLN A 19 0.88 -22.25 12.67
C GLN A 19 0.48 -23.71 12.36
N ASP A 20 -0.19 -24.35 13.31
CA ASP A 20 -0.60 -25.76 13.20
C ASP A 20 -1.61 -26.00 12.08
N ASP A 21 -2.39 -24.98 11.71
CA ASP A 21 -3.34 -25.01 10.57
C ASP A 21 -2.68 -24.78 9.20
N GLY A 22 -1.36 -24.58 9.16
CA GLY A 22 -0.58 -24.31 7.96
C GLY A 22 -0.47 -22.82 7.60
N ALA A 23 -1.14 -21.92 8.30
CA ALA A 23 -1.00 -20.47 8.10
C ALA A 23 0.42 -20.02 8.48
N SER A 24 0.97 -19.12 7.69
CA SER A 24 2.33 -18.61 7.90
C SER A 24 2.32 -17.14 8.24
N LEU A 25 3.05 -16.77 9.29
CA LEU A 25 3.34 -15.38 9.62
C LEU A 25 4.64 -14.99 8.92
N ILE A 26 4.55 -13.95 8.09
CA ILE A 26 5.69 -13.44 7.32
C ILE A 26 5.99 -11.99 7.69
N TYR A 27 7.26 -11.61 7.61
CA TYR A 27 7.70 -10.24 7.75
C TYR A 27 7.48 -9.47 6.45
N ILE A 28 6.91 -8.27 6.53
CA ILE A 28 6.69 -7.37 5.40
C ILE A 28 7.70 -6.23 5.44
N ASP A 29 8.56 -6.15 4.42
CA ASP A 29 9.59 -5.09 4.31
C ASP A 29 9.00 -3.73 3.96
N ARG A 30 8.04 -3.70 3.05
CA ARG A 30 7.45 -2.49 2.48
C ARG A 30 5.94 -2.62 2.36
N HIS A 31 5.24 -1.50 2.50
CA HIS A 31 3.79 -1.45 2.36
C HIS A 31 3.39 -0.32 1.41
N LEU A 32 2.69 -0.67 0.34
CA LEU A 32 2.06 0.30 -0.57
C LEU A 32 0.59 0.47 -0.21
N VAL A 33 0.14 1.71 -0.16
CA VAL A 33 -1.21 2.09 0.27
C VAL A 33 -1.83 3.02 -0.76
N HIS A 34 -3.09 2.80 -1.09
CA HIS A 34 -3.87 3.69 -1.95
C HIS A 34 -5.25 4.00 -1.35
N GLU A 35 -6.01 4.91 -1.97
CA GLU A 35 -7.23 5.48 -1.40
C GLU A 35 -8.40 4.52 -1.29
N VAL A 36 -8.50 3.50 -2.15
CA VAL A 36 -9.70 2.66 -2.26
C VAL A 36 -9.86 1.72 -1.07
N THR A 37 -8.80 1.04 -0.66
CA THR A 37 -8.86 -0.02 0.37
C THR A 37 -8.34 0.40 1.74
N SER A 38 -7.68 1.54 1.85
CA SER A 38 -7.02 1.97 3.08
C SER A 38 -7.92 2.64 4.13
N PRO A 39 -9.06 3.27 3.81
CA PRO A 39 -9.84 4.01 4.82
C PRO A 39 -10.23 3.16 6.03
N GLN A 40 -10.68 1.93 5.79
CA GLN A 40 -11.10 1.00 6.87
C GLN A 40 -9.91 0.57 7.74
N ALA A 41 -8.73 0.37 7.14
CA ALA A 41 -7.53 0.02 7.89
C ALA A 41 -7.09 1.15 8.83
N PHE A 42 -7.09 2.39 8.36
CA PHE A 42 -6.78 3.55 9.19
C PHE A 42 -7.81 3.79 10.28
N GLU A 43 -9.10 3.56 10.00
CA GLU A 43 -10.14 3.64 11.02
C GLU A 43 -9.93 2.58 12.11
N GLY A 44 -9.60 1.35 11.72
CA GLY A 44 -9.26 0.29 12.67
C GLY A 44 -8.09 0.66 13.57
N LEU A 45 -7.06 1.32 13.05
CA LEU A 45 -5.95 1.84 13.86
C LEU A 45 -6.41 2.91 14.85
N ARG A 46 -7.27 3.85 14.43
CA ARG A 46 -7.81 4.89 15.32
C ARG A 46 -8.64 4.30 16.45
N LEU A 47 -9.57 3.41 16.11
CA LEU A 47 -10.46 2.76 17.10
C LEU A 47 -9.71 1.96 18.16
N THR A 48 -8.57 1.36 17.76
CA THR A 48 -7.72 0.58 18.67
C THR A 48 -6.63 1.40 19.36
N GLY A 49 -6.55 2.70 19.09
CA GLY A 49 -5.51 3.57 19.63
C GLY A 49 -4.09 3.21 19.14
N ARG A 50 -3.97 2.56 17.98
CA ARG A 50 -2.68 2.15 17.39
C ARG A 50 -2.19 3.15 16.36
N THR A 51 -0.88 3.17 16.17
CA THR A 51 -0.20 3.93 15.11
C THR A 51 0.34 3.01 14.03
N VAL A 52 0.80 3.59 12.92
CA VAL A 52 1.56 2.83 11.92
C VAL A 52 2.94 2.52 12.48
N ASN A 53 3.31 1.24 12.52
CA ASN A 53 4.55 0.78 13.14
C ASN A 53 5.81 1.30 12.41
N SER A 54 5.77 1.34 11.09
CA SER A 54 6.93 1.73 10.27
C SER A 54 6.53 2.69 9.14
N PRO A 55 6.23 3.96 9.45
CA PRO A 55 5.81 4.94 8.44
C PRO A 55 6.81 5.08 7.29
N GLN A 56 8.12 5.00 7.58
CA GLN A 56 9.19 5.15 6.57
C GLN A 56 9.25 3.97 5.58
N ARG A 57 8.62 2.84 5.93
CA ARG A 57 8.50 1.65 5.07
C ARG A 57 7.13 1.52 4.42
N THR A 58 6.31 2.54 4.59
CA THR A 58 4.97 2.65 4.01
C THR A 58 4.96 3.82 3.04
N LEU A 59 4.46 3.61 1.85
CA LEU A 59 4.29 4.65 0.83
C LEU A 59 2.84 4.68 0.39
N ALA A 60 2.21 5.83 0.48
CA ALA A 60 0.86 6.05 -0.01
C ALA A 60 0.89 6.78 -1.36
N VAL A 61 -0.10 6.50 -2.20
CA VAL A 61 -0.31 7.16 -3.48
C VAL A 61 -1.81 7.28 -3.76
N ALA A 62 -2.25 8.43 -4.28
CA ALA A 62 -3.56 8.56 -4.87
C ALA A 62 -3.50 7.95 -6.28
N ASP A 63 -4.23 6.87 -6.53
CA ASP A 63 -4.05 6.03 -7.71
C ASP A 63 -5.34 5.93 -8.55
N HIS A 64 -6.38 5.29 -7.99
CA HIS A 64 -7.59 4.89 -8.76
C HIS A 64 -8.54 6.05 -9.05
N ASN A 65 -8.69 6.97 -8.11
CA ASN A 65 -9.72 8.00 -8.11
C ASN A 65 -9.19 9.40 -8.48
N VAL A 66 -8.14 9.44 -9.28
CA VAL A 66 -7.53 10.69 -9.75
C VAL A 66 -7.83 10.91 -11.23
N PRO A 67 -8.10 12.17 -11.66
CA PRO A 67 -8.30 12.48 -13.07
C PRO A 67 -7.06 12.14 -13.90
N THR A 68 -7.29 11.61 -15.10
CA THR A 68 -6.25 11.37 -16.10
C THR A 68 -6.03 12.56 -17.02
N THR A 69 -6.89 13.57 -16.93
CA THR A 69 -6.87 14.81 -17.71
C THR A 69 -6.37 15.97 -16.84
N ASP A 70 -6.94 17.16 -16.98
CA ASP A 70 -6.58 18.32 -16.15
C ASP A 70 -6.95 18.08 -14.68
N ARG A 71 -5.96 18.21 -13.81
CA ARG A 71 -6.09 18.03 -12.36
C ARG A 71 -6.25 19.35 -11.60
N ALA A 72 -6.09 20.49 -12.29
CA ALA A 72 -6.19 21.79 -11.65
C ALA A 72 -7.61 22.08 -11.12
N GLY A 73 -8.63 21.51 -11.77
CA GLY A 73 -10.02 21.60 -11.35
C GLY A 73 -10.41 20.67 -10.19
N GLY A 74 -9.50 19.78 -9.77
CA GLY A 74 -9.79 18.80 -8.72
C GLY A 74 -10.49 17.54 -9.23
N ILE A 75 -11.25 16.88 -8.36
CA ILE A 75 -11.99 15.66 -8.65
C ILE A 75 -13.49 15.96 -8.63
N ASP A 76 -14.14 15.83 -9.78
CA ASP A 76 -15.57 16.17 -9.95
C ASP A 76 -16.49 15.11 -9.32
N GLU A 77 -16.10 13.84 -9.42
CA GLU A 77 -16.88 12.73 -8.90
C GLU A 77 -16.75 12.66 -7.37
N GLU A 78 -17.90 12.72 -6.68
CA GLU A 78 -17.95 12.91 -5.22
C GLU A 78 -17.34 11.75 -4.44
N GLU A 79 -17.61 10.50 -4.81
CA GLU A 79 -17.07 9.32 -4.11
C GLU A 79 -15.56 9.26 -4.25
N SER A 80 -15.04 9.50 -5.44
CA SER A 80 -13.61 9.57 -5.73
C SER A 80 -12.92 10.66 -4.91
N ARG A 81 -13.52 11.83 -4.84
CA ARG A 81 -13.02 12.95 -4.04
C ARG A 81 -12.95 12.59 -2.55
N ILE A 82 -14.03 12.02 -2.00
CA ILE A 82 -14.07 11.61 -0.58
C ILE A 82 -12.97 10.61 -0.25
N GLN A 83 -12.73 9.64 -1.13
CA GLN A 83 -11.68 8.63 -0.92
C GLN A 83 -10.27 9.23 -0.94
N VAL A 84 -9.99 10.13 -1.88
CA VAL A 84 -8.68 10.81 -1.97
C VAL A 84 -8.48 11.74 -0.77
N GLU A 85 -9.49 12.53 -0.39
CA GLU A 85 -9.44 13.39 0.79
C GLU A 85 -9.25 12.60 2.09
N ALA A 86 -9.88 11.43 2.20
CA ALA A 86 -9.66 10.52 3.32
C ALA A 86 -8.22 10.03 3.38
N LEU A 87 -7.61 9.69 2.23
CA LEU A 87 -6.20 9.31 2.18
C LEU A 87 -5.31 10.49 2.57
N ASP A 88 -5.54 11.69 2.03
CA ASP A 88 -4.81 12.91 2.38
C ASP A 88 -4.79 13.16 3.89
N LYS A 89 -5.94 12.98 4.54
CA LYS A 89 -6.07 13.11 6.00
C LYS A 89 -5.31 12.01 6.73
N ASN A 90 -5.51 10.76 6.30
CA ASN A 90 -4.91 9.60 6.94
C ASN A 90 -3.38 9.64 6.91
N VAL A 91 -2.78 9.98 5.79
CA VAL A 91 -1.31 10.05 5.67
C VAL A 91 -0.72 11.14 6.56
N LYS A 92 -1.43 12.26 6.76
CA LYS A 92 -1.05 13.31 7.70
C LYS A 92 -1.11 12.83 9.15
N ASP A 93 -2.24 12.21 9.52
CA ASP A 93 -2.48 11.75 10.90
C ASP A 93 -1.45 10.69 11.32
N PHE A 94 -1.04 9.83 10.39
CA PHE A 94 -0.13 8.71 10.67
C PHE A 94 1.33 8.94 10.21
N GLY A 95 1.64 10.10 9.64
CA GLY A 95 3.00 10.46 9.24
C GLY A 95 3.59 9.62 8.11
N ILE A 96 2.77 9.24 7.13
CA ILE A 96 3.16 8.36 6.02
C ILE A 96 3.62 9.19 4.83
N PRO A 97 4.76 8.86 4.18
CA PRO A 97 5.15 9.41 2.90
C PRO A 97 4.06 9.23 1.84
N TYR A 98 3.78 10.28 1.07
CA TYR A 98 2.63 10.30 0.18
C TYR A 98 2.90 11.00 -1.14
N PHE A 99 2.54 10.36 -2.24
CA PHE A 99 2.47 10.97 -3.57
C PHE A 99 1.02 11.34 -3.86
N ASN A 100 0.66 12.58 -3.56
CA ASN A 100 -0.67 13.09 -3.86
C ASN A 100 -0.88 13.25 -5.37
N MET A 101 -2.11 13.57 -5.80
CA MET A 101 -2.46 13.65 -7.22
C MET A 101 -1.70 14.71 -8.02
N MET A 102 -1.07 15.70 -7.35
CA MET A 102 -0.26 16.75 -7.97
C MET A 102 1.24 16.46 -7.92
N ASP A 103 1.68 15.42 -7.21
CA ASP A 103 3.08 15.01 -7.15
C ASP A 103 3.53 14.43 -8.49
N LYS A 104 4.69 14.85 -8.97
CA LYS A 104 5.26 14.36 -10.25
C LYS A 104 5.55 12.86 -10.27
N ARG A 105 5.66 12.24 -9.10
CA ARG A 105 5.90 10.81 -8.92
C ARG A 105 4.61 10.00 -8.78
N GLN A 106 3.46 10.70 -8.74
CA GLN A 106 2.17 10.04 -8.68
C GLN A 106 1.92 9.22 -9.95
N GLY A 107 1.37 8.05 -9.77
CA GLY A 107 1.01 7.12 -10.85
C GLY A 107 0.32 5.88 -10.29
N ILE A 108 0.18 4.89 -11.12
CA ILE A 108 -0.39 3.60 -10.74
C ILE A 108 0.46 2.97 -9.64
N VAL A 109 -0.16 2.54 -8.54
CA VAL A 109 0.54 2.00 -7.36
C VAL A 109 1.49 0.86 -7.70
N HIS A 110 1.10 -0.04 -8.60
CA HIS A 110 1.94 -1.16 -9.04
C HIS A 110 3.16 -0.73 -9.87
N VAL A 111 3.12 0.47 -10.45
CA VAL A 111 4.20 1.02 -11.31
C VAL A 111 5.15 1.89 -10.49
N ILE A 112 4.63 2.75 -9.63
CA ILE A 112 5.46 3.69 -8.85
C ILE A 112 6.40 2.97 -7.87
N GLY A 113 5.99 1.83 -7.35
CA GLY A 113 6.81 1.02 -6.44
C GLY A 113 8.18 0.69 -7.04
N PRO A 114 8.26 -0.04 -8.16
CA PRO A 114 9.52 -0.34 -8.84
C PRO A 114 10.19 0.89 -9.45
N GLU A 115 9.45 1.82 -10.06
CA GLU A 115 10.04 3.02 -10.67
C GLU A 115 10.77 3.92 -9.67
N GLN A 116 10.24 4.05 -8.45
CA GLN A 116 10.85 4.84 -7.38
C GLN A 116 11.84 4.04 -6.52
N GLY A 117 12.11 2.77 -6.87
CA GLY A 117 12.98 1.89 -6.09
C GLY A 117 12.43 1.54 -4.71
N PHE A 118 11.14 1.76 -4.49
CA PHE A 118 10.49 1.42 -3.22
C PHE A 118 10.28 -0.09 -3.09
N THR A 119 9.87 -0.76 -4.16
CA THR A 119 9.83 -2.22 -4.23
C THR A 119 11.10 -2.75 -4.87
N GLN A 120 11.73 -3.74 -4.24
CA GLN A 120 13.01 -4.32 -4.67
C GLN A 120 12.89 -5.84 -4.85
N PRO A 121 13.70 -6.46 -5.74
CA PRO A 121 13.57 -7.89 -6.09
C PRO A 121 13.66 -8.87 -4.93
N VAL A 122 14.32 -8.50 -3.83
CA VAL A 122 14.52 -9.36 -2.64
C VAL A 122 13.63 -8.97 -1.46
N SER A 123 12.77 -7.97 -1.63
CA SER A 123 11.86 -7.48 -0.61
C SER A 123 10.49 -8.12 -0.73
N TYR A 124 9.83 -8.34 0.39
CA TYR A 124 8.41 -8.69 0.44
C TYR A 124 7.60 -7.41 0.62
N THR A 125 6.83 -7.04 -0.41
CA THR A 125 6.00 -5.84 -0.39
C THR A 125 4.54 -6.23 -0.30
N HIS A 126 3.84 -5.67 0.69
CA HIS A 126 2.40 -5.81 0.83
C HIS A 126 1.68 -4.69 0.08
N LEU A 127 0.69 -5.08 -0.72
CA LEU A 127 -0.27 -4.19 -1.35
C LEU A 127 -1.62 -4.91 -1.40
N ARG A 128 -2.62 -4.31 -0.81
CA ARG A 128 -3.99 -4.81 -0.96
C ARG A 128 -4.60 -4.15 -2.19
N ALA A 129 -4.66 -4.91 -3.29
CA ALA A 129 -5.40 -4.52 -4.49
C ALA A 129 -6.91 -4.66 -4.26
N HIS A 130 -7.69 -3.96 -5.08
CA HIS A 130 -9.14 -4.15 -5.13
C HIS A 130 -9.42 -5.50 -5.81
N GLU A 131 -9.94 -6.45 -5.05
CA GLU A 131 -10.41 -7.71 -5.61
C GLU A 131 -11.77 -7.50 -6.25
N THR A 132 -11.85 -7.56 -7.56
CA THR A 132 -13.12 -7.75 -8.25
C THR A 132 -13.53 -9.21 -8.07
N TYR A 133 -14.53 -9.46 -7.22
CA TYR A 133 -15.20 -10.74 -7.21
C TYR A 133 -16.09 -10.80 -8.45
N ASP A 134 -15.65 -11.55 -9.47
CA ASP A 134 -16.54 -12.02 -10.53
C ASP A 134 -17.51 -13.02 -9.89
N HIS A 135 -18.78 -12.64 -9.83
CA HIS A 135 -19.88 -13.51 -9.40
C HIS A 135 -20.41 -14.30 -10.58
#